data_932017f0428562a288c45e1f6b7e569c
#
_entry.id   932017f0428562a288c45e1f6b7e569c
#
_cell.length_a   1.000
_cell.length_b   1.000
_cell.length_c   1.000
_cell.angle_alpha   90.00
_cell.angle_beta   90.00
_cell.angle_gamma   90.00
#
_symmetry.space_group_name_H-M   'P 1'
#
loop_
_entity.id
_entity.type
_entity.pdbx_description
1 polymer ?
#
loop_
_entity_poly.entity_id
_entity_poly.type
_entity_poly.pdbx_seq_one_letter_code
_entity_poly.pdbx_strand_id
1 'polypeptide(L)'
;MGLLNYTVMEQPYTAAEILKNLDDDGQISGVVGISLDDIIENDMEGFDDILTERLVGLNCCLSEISYDVVGVEPDENFLHIRVSGYVDDVDYLESQYDK
;
A
#
# COMPACT_ATOMS: atom_id res chain seq x y z
N MET A 1 -19.21 -18.47 5.93
CA MET A 1 -17.95 -17.89 6.27
C MET A 1 -17.03 -17.84 5.07
N GLY A 2 -16.64 -16.66 4.68
CA GLY A 2 -15.79 -16.51 3.53
C GLY A 2 -14.32 -16.52 3.91
N LEU A 3 -13.53 -17.24 3.15
CA LEU A 3 -12.09 -17.12 3.25
C LEU A 3 -11.68 -15.94 2.38
N LEU A 4 -10.83 -15.09 2.92
CA LEU A 4 -10.32 -13.99 2.14
C LEU A 4 -9.33 -14.53 1.11
N ASN A 5 -9.42 -14.02 -0.12
CA ASN A 5 -8.49 -14.39 -1.19
C ASN A 5 -7.23 -13.55 -1.15
N TYR A 6 -7.05 -12.79 -0.08
CA TYR A 6 -5.93 -11.86 0.06
C TYR A 6 -5.59 -11.72 1.53
N THR A 7 -4.42 -11.21 1.79
CA THR A 7 -3.96 -10.92 3.14
C THR A 7 -3.84 -9.41 3.29
N VAL A 8 -4.48 -8.85 4.31
CA VAL A 8 -4.37 -7.42 4.59
C VAL A 8 -3.07 -7.17 5.33
N MET A 9 -2.29 -6.22 4.83
CA MET A 9 -1.02 -5.87 5.43
C MET A 9 -1.22 -5.14 6.76
N GLU A 10 -0.50 -5.54 7.77
CA GLU A 10 -0.54 -4.89 9.08
C GLU A 10 0.50 -3.78 9.19
N GLN A 11 1.54 -3.86 8.38
CA GLN A 11 2.62 -2.88 8.38
C GLN A 11 3.08 -2.64 6.95
N PRO A 12 3.59 -1.45 6.67
CA PRO A 12 4.14 -1.18 5.34
C PRO A 12 5.32 -2.10 5.03
N TYR A 13 5.57 -2.34 3.76
CA TYR A 13 6.74 -3.09 3.34
C TYR A 13 8.01 -2.37 3.74
N THR A 14 8.99 -3.12 4.24
CA THR A 14 10.34 -2.60 4.42
C THR A 14 11.03 -2.48 3.05
N ALA A 15 12.16 -1.77 3.01
CA ALA A 15 12.91 -1.64 1.75
C ALA A 15 13.27 -3.02 1.18
N ALA A 16 13.70 -3.94 2.04
CA ALA A 16 14.03 -5.30 1.60
C ALA A 16 12.83 -6.01 1.00
N GLU A 17 11.66 -5.86 1.65
CA GLU A 17 10.45 -6.50 1.17
C GLU A 17 9.97 -5.89 -0.15
N ILE A 18 10.12 -4.59 -0.32
CA ILE A 18 9.77 -3.93 -1.57
C ILE A 18 10.61 -4.50 -2.70
N LEU A 19 11.93 -4.55 -2.50
CA LEU A 19 12.84 -5.06 -3.53
C LEU A 19 12.55 -6.53 -3.86
N LYS A 20 12.20 -7.31 -2.86
CA LYS A 20 11.88 -8.71 -3.04
C LYS A 20 10.58 -8.93 -3.81
N ASN A 21 9.62 -8.02 -3.65
CA ASN A 21 8.28 -8.19 -4.20
C ASN A 21 8.00 -7.38 -5.45
N LEU A 22 8.99 -6.63 -5.94
CA LEU A 22 8.84 -5.90 -7.20
C LEU A 22 8.68 -6.90 -8.34
N ASP A 23 7.78 -6.57 -9.26
CA ASP A 23 7.66 -7.38 -10.47
C ASP A 23 8.66 -6.88 -11.52
N ASP A 24 8.60 -7.47 -12.71
CA ASP A 24 9.54 -7.15 -13.79
C ASP A 24 9.44 -5.70 -14.25
N ASP A 25 8.29 -5.08 -14.03
CA ASP A 25 8.05 -3.70 -14.44
C ASP A 25 8.41 -2.69 -13.35
N GLY A 26 8.82 -3.17 -12.19
CA GLY A 26 9.11 -2.28 -11.06
C GLY A 26 7.87 -1.88 -10.29
N GLN A 27 6.80 -2.66 -10.41
CA GLN A 27 5.55 -2.39 -9.73
C GLN A 27 5.46 -3.19 -8.45
N ILE A 28 4.91 -2.58 -7.41
CA ILE A 28 4.64 -3.27 -6.16
C ILE A 28 3.15 -3.15 -5.86
N SER A 29 2.59 -4.17 -5.22
CA SER A 29 1.19 -4.16 -4.86
C SER A 29 0.97 -4.87 -3.53
N GLY A 30 -0.17 -4.58 -2.92
CA GLY A 30 -0.57 -5.22 -1.68
C GLY A 30 -1.96 -4.76 -1.29
N VAL A 31 -2.52 -5.40 -0.30
CA VAL A 31 -3.84 -5.01 0.22
C VAL A 31 -3.64 -4.35 1.57
N VAL A 32 -4.16 -3.15 1.71
CA VAL A 32 -4.05 -2.38 2.95
C VAL A 32 -5.42 -2.14 3.54
N GLY A 33 -5.49 -1.98 4.85
CA GLY A 33 -6.71 -1.62 5.54
C GLY A 33 -6.72 -0.14 5.85
N ILE A 34 -7.80 0.54 5.49
CA ILE A 34 -7.94 1.96 5.74
C ILE A 34 -9.25 2.23 6.45
N SER A 35 -9.18 3.00 7.52
CA SER A 35 -10.35 3.38 8.28
C SER A 35 -11.22 4.35 7.48
N LEU A 36 -12.54 4.16 7.55
CA LEU A 36 -13.46 5.09 6.93
C LEU A 36 -13.32 6.50 7.52
N ASP A 37 -12.96 6.59 8.80
CA ASP A 37 -12.75 7.88 9.44
C ASP A 37 -11.60 8.64 8.78
N ASP A 38 -10.53 7.94 8.41
CA ASP A 38 -9.40 8.57 7.74
C ASP A 38 -9.80 9.12 6.38
N ILE A 39 -10.66 8.39 5.67
CA ILE A 39 -11.13 8.82 4.36
C ILE A 39 -12.00 10.06 4.50
N ILE A 40 -12.90 10.06 5.46
CA ILE A 40 -13.81 11.17 5.68
C ILE A 40 -13.06 12.42 6.13
N GLU A 41 -12.11 12.27 7.05
CA GLU A 41 -11.36 13.41 7.56
C GLU A 41 -10.55 14.10 6.47
N ASN A 42 -10.03 13.32 5.54
CA ASN A 42 -9.20 13.87 4.47
C ASN A 42 -9.97 14.22 3.22
N ASP A 43 -11.29 14.00 3.26
CA ASP A 43 -12.19 14.36 2.18
C ASP A 43 -11.70 13.85 0.82
N MET A 44 -11.08 12.69 0.82
CA MET A 44 -10.45 12.05 -0.35
C MET A 44 -9.23 12.78 -0.88
N GLU A 45 -8.88 13.93 -0.33
CA GLU A 45 -7.64 14.60 -0.69
C GLU A 45 -6.48 13.85 -0.04
N GLY A 46 -5.39 13.70 -0.77
CA GLY A 46 -4.23 12.99 -0.26
C GLY A 46 -4.46 11.51 -0.05
N PHE A 47 -5.52 10.97 -0.65
CA PHE A 47 -5.80 9.55 -0.52
C PHE A 47 -4.66 8.69 -1.05
N ASP A 48 -4.04 9.13 -2.15
CA ASP A 48 -2.88 8.43 -2.71
C ASP A 48 -1.72 8.41 -1.73
N ASP A 49 -1.54 9.49 -0.98
CA ASP A 49 -0.49 9.57 0.03
C ASP A 49 -0.75 8.59 1.17
N ILE A 50 -2.00 8.45 1.58
CA ILE A 50 -2.38 7.50 2.62
C ILE A 50 -2.10 6.08 2.15
N LEU A 51 -2.50 5.77 0.91
CA LEU A 51 -2.26 4.46 0.33
C LEU A 51 -0.78 4.16 0.24
N THR A 52 0.01 5.13 -0.20
CA THR A 52 1.46 4.98 -0.30
C THR A 52 2.07 4.70 1.08
N GLU A 53 1.65 5.46 2.07
CA GLU A 53 2.15 5.29 3.43
C GLU A 53 1.82 3.91 3.99
N ARG A 54 0.61 3.44 3.72
CA ARG A 54 0.19 2.13 4.22
C ARG A 54 0.88 0.98 3.49
N LEU A 55 1.23 1.18 2.22
CA LEU A 55 1.84 0.13 1.43
C LEU A 55 3.36 0.06 1.61
N VAL A 56 4.04 1.19 1.54
CA VAL A 56 5.51 1.21 1.51
C VAL A 56 6.14 2.18 2.50
N GLY A 57 5.32 2.88 3.27
CA GLY A 57 5.84 3.87 4.22
C GLY A 57 6.22 5.16 3.53
N LEU A 58 6.73 6.09 4.33
CA LEU A 58 7.05 7.44 3.85
C LEU A 58 8.39 7.55 3.13
N ASN A 59 9.18 6.49 3.18
CA ASN A 59 10.53 6.52 2.62
C ASN A 59 10.59 6.10 1.16
N CYS A 60 9.44 5.85 0.56
CA CYS A 60 9.40 5.37 -0.81
C CYS A 60 8.41 6.22 -1.62
N CYS A 61 8.80 6.55 -2.84
CA CYS A 61 7.92 7.27 -3.75
C CYS A 61 7.32 6.30 -4.75
N LEU A 62 6.02 6.35 -4.88
CA LEU A 62 5.31 5.56 -5.87
C LEU A 62 4.70 6.50 -6.90
N SER A 63 4.66 6.05 -8.14
CA SER A 63 3.98 6.76 -9.22
C SER A 63 2.90 5.88 -9.82
N GLU A 64 1.99 6.51 -10.53
CA GLU A 64 0.89 5.83 -11.20
C GLU A 64 0.13 4.89 -10.27
N ILE A 65 -0.22 5.41 -9.10
CA ILE A 65 -0.91 4.62 -8.09
C ILE A 65 -2.32 4.30 -8.58
N SER A 66 -2.68 3.02 -8.46
CA SER A 66 -4.05 2.59 -8.71
C SER A 66 -4.52 1.77 -7.53
N TYR A 67 -5.83 1.71 -7.35
CA TYR A 67 -6.39 0.98 -6.22
C TYR A 67 -7.79 0.48 -6.54
N ASP A 68 -8.18 -0.59 -5.84
CA ASP A 68 -9.52 -1.16 -5.91
C ASP A 68 -9.93 -1.58 -4.52
N VAL A 69 -11.18 -1.33 -4.18
CA VAL A 69 -11.73 -1.85 -2.93
C VAL A 69 -12.05 -3.31 -3.13
N VAL A 70 -11.38 -4.17 -2.36
CA VAL A 70 -11.56 -5.61 -2.50
C VAL A 70 -12.38 -6.22 -1.37
N GLY A 71 -12.61 -5.46 -0.31
CA GLY A 71 -13.42 -5.94 0.81
C GLY A 71 -13.77 -4.81 1.76
N VAL A 72 -14.71 -5.10 2.65
CA VAL A 72 -15.18 -4.15 3.65
C VAL A 72 -15.36 -4.89 4.96
N GLU A 73 -14.98 -4.27 6.06
CA GLU A 73 -15.28 -4.76 7.39
C GLU A 73 -16.24 -3.78 8.05
N PRO A 74 -17.55 -3.98 7.92
CA PRO A 74 -18.52 -3.02 8.43
C PRO A 74 -18.47 -2.83 9.93
N ASP A 75 -18.15 -3.88 10.67
CA ASP A 75 -18.12 -3.81 12.13
C ASP A 75 -16.99 -2.93 12.65
N GLU A 76 -15.94 -2.78 11.87
CA GLU A 76 -14.77 -1.99 12.26
C GLU A 76 -14.60 -0.74 11.42
N ASN A 77 -15.47 -0.52 10.47
CA ASN A 77 -15.41 0.63 9.56
C ASN A 77 -14.08 0.70 8.80
N PHE A 78 -13.64 -0.46 8.33
CA PHE A 78 -12.43 -0.56 7.53
C PHE A 78 -12.73 -0.99 6.11
N LEU A 79 -11.99 -0.42 5.19
CA LEU A 79 -11.98 -0.87 3.80
C LEU A 79 -10.69 -1.63 3.54
N HIS A 80 -10.79 -2.74 2.82
CA HIS A 80 -9.63 -3.47 2.32
C HIS A 80 -9.41 -3.01 0.89
N ILE A 81 -8.27 -2.40 0.64
CA ILE A 81 -7.99 -1.79 -0.66
C ILE A 81 -6.73 -2.39 -1.23
N ARG A 82 -6.82 -2.92 -2.43
CA ARG A 82 -5.65 -3.38 -3.16
C ARG A 82 -5.02 -2.17 -3.85
N VAL A 83 -3.77 -1.93 -3.53
CA VAL A 83 -3.03 -0.77 -4.04
C VAL A 83 -1.88 -1.28 -4.89
N SER A 84 -1.60 -0.60 -5.98
CA SER A 84 -0.41 -0.88 -6.76
C SER A 84 0.19 0.43 -7.23
N GLY A 85 1.50 0.41 -7.46
CA GLY A 85 2.20 1.59 -7.94
C GLY A 85 3.60 1.21 -8.38
N TYR A 86 4.22 2.07 -9.15
CA TYR A 86 5.58 1.86 -9.62
C TYR A 86 6.55 2.54 -8.67
N VAL A 87 7.62 1.84 -8.33
CA VAL A 87 8.66 2.39 -7.47
C VAL A 87 9.58 3.25 -8.33
N ASP A 88 9.64 4.54 -8.01
CA ASP A 88 10.39 5.50 -8.82
C ASP A 88 11.90 5.43 -8.61
N ASP A 89 12.33 5.11 -7.39
CA ASP A 89 13.75 5.18 -7.06
C ASP A 89 14.22 3.89 -6.42
N VAL A 90 14.46 2.91 -7.27
CA VAL A 90 14.94 1.59 -6.83
C VAL A 90 16.34 1.72 -6.22
N ASP A 91 17.18 2.60 -6.77
CA ASP A 91 18.53 2.82 -6.25
C ASP A 91 18.50 3.30 -4.82
N TYR A 92 17.57 4.20 -4.50
CA TYR A 92 17.41 4.68 -3.14
C TYR A 92 17.04 3.53 -2.18
N LEU A 93 16.13 2.66 -2.62
CA LEU A 93 15.73 1.51 -1.83
C LEU A 93 16.89 0.55 -1.60
N GLU A 94 17.69 0.32 -2.62
CA GLU A 94 18.86 -0.54 -2.49
C GLU A 94 19.86 0.05 -1.49
N SER A 95 20.00 1.37 -1.50
CA SER A 95 20.85 2.05 -0.55
C SER A 95 20.36 1.88 0.89
N GLN A 96 19.05 1.93 1.10
CA GLN A 96 18.46 1.71 2.41
C GLN A 96 18.61 0.27 2.86
N TYR A 97 18.50 -0.65 1.91
CA TYR A 97 18.59 -2.08 2.21
C TYR A 97 19.99 -2.48 2.68
N ASP A 98 21.01 -1.87 2.10
CA ASP A 98 22.40 -2.19 2.42
C ASP A 98 22.84 -1.68 3.80
N LYS A 99 22.01 -0.93 4.45
CA LYS A 99 22.29 -0.46 5.79
C LYS A 99 21.75 -1.41 6.82
#